data_b456c9858a03cfa2853c6c5ea3d7dbd5
#
_entry.id   b456c9858a03cfa2853c6c5ea3d7dbd5
#
_cell.length_a   1.000
_cell.length_b   1.000
_cell.length_c   1.000
_cell.angle_alpha   90.00
_cell.angle_beta   90.00
_cell.angle_gamma   90.00
#
_symmetry.space_group_name_H-M   'P 1'
#
loop_
_entity.id
_entity.type
_entity.pdbx_description
1 polymer ?
#
loop_
_entity_poly.entity_id
_entity_poly.type
_entity_poly.pdbx_seq_one_letter_code
_entity_poly.pdbx_strand_id
1 'polypeptide(L)'
;MRTEQEKTSTQKIADFTDKSLLIVDDDNPLRDRLSRAMEKKGFVVTQAESVEQGINQAKKSPPAFAVVDLRLNDGNGLEVVKEIQKIKKNSRIVLLTGYGNIPTAVAAVKAGAIDYIPKPADADDVENALLASPETKANPPENPMSADRVKWEHI
;
A
#
# COMPACT_ATOMS: atom_id res chain seq x y z
N MET A 1 -1.02 20.89 22.62
CA MET A 1 0.31 20.83 22.04
C MET A 1 0.51 19.53 21.29
N ARG A 2 1.17 19.63 20.20
CA ARG A 2 1.46 18.47 19.42
C ARG A 2 2.39 17.54 20.17
N THR A 3 2.08 16.29 20.18
CA THR A 3 2.91 15.33 20.90
C THR A 3 4.14 14.98 20.11
N GLU A 4 5.18 14.60 20.82
CA GLU A 4 6.39 14.12 20.19
C GLU A 4 6.14 12.83 19.43
N GLN A 5 5.28 12.00 19.95
CA GLN A 5 4.96 10.73 19.32
C GLN A 5 4.40 10.92 17.93
N GLU A 6 3.58 11.94 17.73
CA GLU A 6 3.02 12.17 16.42
C GLU A 6 4.10 12.49 15.40
N LYS A 7 5.13 13.20 15.83
CA LYS A 7 6.21 13.55 14.93
C LYS A 7 7.10 12.37 14.62
N THR A 8 7.30 11.49 15.59
CA THR A 8 8.27 10.41 15.42
C THR A 8 7.66 9.14 14.86
N SER A 9 6.33 8.93 15.03
CA SER A 9 5.71 7.68 14.64
C SER A 9 5.23 7.65 13.21
N THR A 10 5.02 8.80 12.58
CA THR A 10 4.42 8.85 11.25
C THR A 10 5.07 9.92 10.41
N GLN A 11 5.46 9.53 9.21
CA GLN A 11 5.86 10.50 8.20
C GLN A 11 4.62 11.07 7.54
N LYS A 12 4.72 12.25 6.99
CA LYS A 12 3.62 12.89 6.29
C LYS A 12 4.00 13.05 4.84
N ILE A 13 2.97 13.09 3.98
CA ILE A 13 3.24 13.22 2.54
C ILE A 13 4.04 14.47 2.24
N ALA A 14 3.89 15.52 3.03
CA ALA A 14 4.64 16.76 2.82
C ALA A 14 6.15 16.55 2.96
N ASP A 15 6.56 15.49 3.64
CA ASP A 15 7.99 15.20 3.83
C ASP A 15 8.61 14.54 2.60
N PHE A 16 7.82 14.18 1.61
CA PHE A 16 8.31 13.49 0.42
C PHE A 16 8.40 14.46 -0.76
N THR A 17 9.47 14.36 -1.54
CA THR A 17 9.60 15.17 -2.75
C THR A 17 8.76 14.62 -3.88
N ASP A 18 8.70 13.30 -3.99
CA ASP A 18 7.91 12.65 -5.03
C ASP A 18 6.63 12.14 -4.39
N LYS A 19 5.49 12.71 -4.79
CA LYS A 19 4.19 12.38 -4.21
C LYS A 19 3.32 11.61 -5.16
N SER A 20 3.91 11.03 -6.19
CA SER A 20 3.14 10.30 -7.20
C SER A 20 2.60 9.01 -6.61
N LEU A 21 1.33 8.77 -6.85
CA LEU A 21 0.61 7.59 -6.35
C LEU A 21 -0.16 6.96 -7.49
N LEU A 22 0.10 5.69 -7.73
CA LEU A 22 -0.66 4.91 -8.71
C LEU A 22 -1.66 4.06 -7.96
N ILE A 23 -2.94 4.17 -8.32
CA ILE A 23 -3.99 3.35 -7.73
C ILE A 23 -4.53 2.42 -8.80
N VAL A 24 -4.42 1.11 -8.57
CA VAL A 24 -4.84 0.09 -9.52
C VAL A 24 -5.99 -0.71 -8.90
N ASP A 25 -7.18 -0.58 -9.46
CA ASP A 25 -8.37 -1.26 -8.96
C ASP A 25 -9.39 -1.27 -10.07
N ASP A 26 -10.05 -2.41 -10.30
CA ASP A 26 -11.05 -2.50 -11.36
C ASP A 26 -12.44 -2.05 -10.90
N ASP A 27 -12.61 -1.71 -9.63
CA ASP A 27 -13.85 -1.15 -9.10
C ASP A 27 -13.80 0.37 -9.31
N ASN A 28 -14.46 0.85 -10.35
CA ASN A 28 -14.38 2.25 -10.71
C ASN A 28 -14.87 3.21 -9.61
N PRO A 29 -16.03 2.98 -8.99
CA PRO A 29 -16.45 3.89 -7.93
C PRO A 29 -15.51 3.92 -6.74
N LEU A 30 -15.01 2.77 -6.35
CA LEU A 30 -14.08 2.70 -5.22
C LEU A 30 -12.77 3.39 -5.57
N ARG A 31 -12.25 3.12 -6.77
CA ARG A 31 -11.00 3.73 -7.19
C ARG A 31 -11.12 5.24 -7.27
N ASP A 32 -12.23 5.75 -7.82
CA ASP A 32 -12.45 7.19 -7.91
C ASP A 32 -12.53 7.83 -6.53
N ARG A 33 -13.25 7.20 -5.62
CA ARG A 33 -13.42 7.75 -4.28
C ARG A 33 -12.09 7.78 -3.54
N LEU A 34 -11.34 6.70 -3.64
CA LEU A 34 -10.04 6.64 -2.99
C LEU A 34 -9.08 7.66 -3.60
N SER A 35 -9.11 7.80 -4.92
CA SER A 35 -8.24 8.75 -5.60
C SER A 35 -8.50 10.17 -5.14
N ARG A 36 -9.76 10.57 -5.04
CA ARG A 36 -10.07 11.91 -4.59
C ARG A 36 -9.64 12.14 -3.15
N ALA A 37 -9.83 11.13 -2.31
CA ALA A 37 -9.44 11.25 -0.91
C ALA A 37 -7.92 11.38 -0.78
N MET A 38 -7.18 10.63 -1.57
CA MET A 38 -5.72 10.70 -1.51
C MET A 38 -5.21 12.01 -2.08
N GLU A 39 -5.86 12.53 -3.12
CA GLU A 39 -5.48 13.84 -3.64
C GLU A 39 -5.65 14.94 -2.60
N LYS A 40 -6.70 14.86 -1.82
CA LYS A 40 -6.91 15.83 -0.74
C LYS A 40 -5.83 15.74 0.31
N LYS A 41 -5.21 14.60 0.45
CA LYS A 41 -4.13 14.43 1.42
C LYS A 41 -2.78 14.90 0.87
N GLY A 42 -2.70 15.22 -0.42
CA GLY A 42 -1.49 15.76 -1.02
C GLY A 42 -0.81 14.86 -2.03
N PHE A 43 -1.35 13.69 -2.32
CA PHE A 43 -0.77 12.81 -3.33
C PHE A 43 -1.14 13.29 -4.74
N VAL A 44 -0.27 12.99 -5.67
CA VAL A 44 -0.53 13.21 -7.09
C VAL A 44 -0.93 11.87 -7.69
N VAL A 45 -2.22 11.69 -7.94
CA VAL A 45 -2.79 10.38 -8.20
C VAL A 45 -2.96 10.10 -9.69
N THR A 46 -2.56 8.89 -10.10
CA THR A 46 -2.83 8.32 -11.41
C THR A 46 -3.63 7.03 -11.18
N GLN A 47 -4.62 6.78 -12.02
CA GLN A 47 -5.49 5.62 -11.87
C GLN A 47 -5.28 4.62 -12.98
N ALA A 48 -5.45 3.34 -12.66
CA ALA A 48 -5.45 2.26 -13.63
C ALA A 48 -6.50 1.25 -13.20
N GLU A 49 -7.15 0.61 -14.18
CA GLU A 49 -8.25 -0.30 -13.84
C GLU A 49 -7.93 -1.77 -14.11
N SER A 50 -6.70 -2.07 -14.50
CA SER A 50 -6.33 -3.45 -14.85
C SER A 50 -4.84 -3.66 -14.62
N VAL A 51 -4.42 -4.92 -14.68
CA VAL A 51 -3.00 -5.25 -14.60
C VAL A 51 -2.25 -4.57 -15.74
N GLU A 52 -2.80 -4.67 -16.96
CA GLU A 52 -2.15 -4.10 -18.13
C GLU A 52 -1.97 -2.59 -17.99
N GLN A 53 -3.04 -1.89 -17.62
CA GLN A 53 -2.95 -0.45 -17.44
C GLN A 53 -2.00 -0.08 -16.31
N GLY A 54 -2.04 -0.84 -15.22
CA GLY A 54 -1.16 -0.57 -14.09
C GLY A 54 0.31 -0.67 -14.48
N ILE A 55 0.66 -1.71 -15.22
CA ILE A 55 2.02 -1.91 -15.66
C ILE A 55 2.43 -0.81 -16.66
N ASN A 56 1.53 -0.48 -17.59
CA ASN A 56 1.84 0.56 -18.56
C ASN A 56 2.06 1.91 -17.90
N GLN A 57 1.23 2.24 -16.91
CA GLN A 57 1.39 3.50 -16.19
C GLN A 57 2.69 3.51 -15.40
N ALA A 58 3.03 2.38 -14.78
CA ALA A 58 4.26 2.31 -14.00
C ALA A 58 5.50 2.50 -14.89
N LYS A 59 5.47 1.94 -16.08
CA LYS A 59 6.59 2.09 -17.00
C LYS A 59 6.70 3.52 -17.52
N LYS A 60 5.55 4.15 -17.76
CA LYS A 60 5.51 5.49 -18.29
C LYS A 60 5.95 6.51 -17.25
N SER A 61 5.54 6.32 -16.01
CA SER A 61 5.83 7.26 -14.93
C SER A 61 5.95 6.46 -13.63
N PRO A 62 7.14 5.99 -13.30
CA PRO A 62 7.33 5.14 -12.11
C PRO A 62 6.84 5.85 -10.84
N PRO A 63 5.92 5.25 -10.11
CA PRO A 63 5.33 5.92 -8.96
C PRO A 63 6.17 5.77 -7.70
N ALA A 64 6.14 6.80 -6.85
CA ALA A 64 6.76 6.70 -5.54
C ALA A 64 5.90 5.85 -4.59
N PHE A 65 4.59 5.87 -4.82
CA PHE A 65 3.62 5.13 -4.00
C PHE A 65 2.66 4.40 -4.91
N ALA A 66 2.17 3.25 -4.48
CA ALA A 66 1.17 2.51 -5.24
C ALA A 66 0.21 1.80 -4.30
N VAL A 67 -1.05 1.77 -4.70
CA VAL A 67 -2.09 0.99 -4.03
C VAL A 67 -2.65 0.07 -5.11
N VAL A 68 -2.54 -1.23 -4.90
CA VAL A 68 -2.88 -2.22 -5.92
C VAL A 68 -3.86 -3.22 -5.36
N ASP A 69 -5.01 -3.36 -6.04
CA ASP A 69 -5.96 -4.40 -5.72
C ASP A 69 -5.37 -5.74 -6.14
N LEU A 70 -5.43 -6.70 -5.25
CA LEU A 70 -4.84 -8.00 -5.52
C LEU A 70 -5.57 -8.75 -6.61
N ARG A 71 -6.90 -8.60 -6.71
CA ARG A 71 -7.70 -9.28 -7.73
C ARG A 71 -8.20 -8.29 -8.76
N LEU A 72 -7.75 -8.47 -9.97
CA LEU A 72 -8.14 -7.62 -11.09
C LEU A 72 -8.75 -8.50 -12.17
N ASN A 73 -9.55 -7.89 -13.04
CA ASN A 73 -10.26 -8.65 -14.07
C ASN A 73 -9.32 -9.42 -15.00
N ASP A 74 -8.17 -8.85 -15.29
CA ASP A 74 -7.23 -9.45 -16.24
C ASP A 74 -6.04 -10.13 -15.56
N GLY A 75 -6.09 -10.30 -14.23
CA GLY A 75 -5.00 -11.01 -13.58
C GLY A 75 -4.85 -10.67 -12.12
N ASN A 76 -3.65 -10.84 -11.63
CA ASN A 76 -3.32 -10.69 -10.23
C ASN A 76 -2.49 -9.42 -10.04
N GLY A 77 -2.88 -8.62 -9.05
CA GLY A 77 -2.15 -7.40 -8.74
C GLY A 77 -0.69 -7.61 -8.40
N LEU A 78 -0.32 -8.83 -8.00
CA LEU A 78 1.06 -9.14 -7.73
C LEU A 78 1.95 -8.88 -8.95
N GLU A 79 1.42 -9.05 -10.15
CA GLU A 79 2.18 -8.76 -11.36
C GLU A 79 2.54 -7.28 -11.45
N VAL A 80 1.61 -6.42 -11.03
CA VAL A 80 1.87 -4.98 -11.00
C VAL A 80 2.96 -4.67 -9.96
N VAL A 81 2.85 -5.30 -8.79
CA VAL A 81 3.84 -5.09 -7.73
C VAL A 81 5.23 -5.45 -8.21
N LYS A 82 5.36 -6.61 -8.85
CA LYS A 82 6.66 -7.07 -9.33
C LYS A 82 7.25 -6.13 -10.36
N GLU A 83 6.40 -5.63 -11.25
CA GLU A 83 6.86 -4.73 -12.29
C GLU A 83 7.33 -3.41 -11.69
N ILE A 84 6.56 -2.86 -10.76
CA ILE A 84 6.96 -1.62 -10.10
C ILE A 84 8.28 -1.80 -9.37
N GLN A 85 8.46 -2.93 -8.68
CA GLN A 85 9.68 -3.18 -7.96
C GLN A 85 10.90 -3.28 -8.88
N LYS A 86 10.71 -3.80 -10.08
CA LYS A 86 11.79 -3.85 -11.05
C LYS A 86 12.19 -2.45 -11.53
N ILE A 87 11.20 -1.59 -11.68
CA ILE A 87 11.42 -0.24 -12.22
C ILE A 87 11.92 0.70 -11.13
N LYS A 88 11.34 0.63 -9.95
CA LYS A 88 11.63 1.57 -8.87
C LYS A 88 11.61 0.82 -7.54
N LYS A 89 12.77 0.38 -7.11
CA LYS A 89 12.87 -0.50 -5.94
C LYS A 89 12.37 0.13 -4.65
N ASN A 90 12.49 1.44 -4.51
CA ASN A 90 12.07 2.10 -3.29
C ASN A 90 10.63 2.59 -3.33
N SER A 91 9.87 2.19 -4.33
CA SER A 91 8.44 2.50 -4.37
C SER A 91 7.74 1.85 -3.19
N ARG A 92 6.86 2.59 -2.56
CA ARG A 92 6.09 2.09 -1.42
C ARG A 92 4.76 1.57 -1.92
N ILE A 93 4.54 0.28 -1.80
CA ILE A 93 3.39 -0.39 -2.39
C ILE A 93 2.56 -1.04 -1.30
N VAL A 94 1.26 -0.72 -1.30
CA VAL A 94 0.30 -1.32 -0.38
C VAL A 94 -0.74 -2.05 -1.22
N LEU A 95 -1.11 -3.24 -0.77
CA LEU A 95 -2.09 -4.06 -1.47
C LEU A 95 -3.44 -3.97 -0.80
N LEU A 96 -4.49 -3.96 -1.62
CA LEU A 96 -5.84 -4.14 -1.12
C LEU A 96 -6.23 -5.59 -1.40
N THR A 97 -6.73 -6.28 -0.38
CA THR A 97 -7.05 -7.68 -0.53
C THR A 97 -8.43 -7.97 0.04
N GLY A 98 -9.18 -8.78 -0.66
CA GLY A 98 -10.46 -9.22 -0.18
C GLY A 98 -10.33 -10.45 0.70
N TYR A 99 -11.46 -10.89 1.21
CA TYR A 99 -11.53 -12.06 2.04
C TYR A 99 -10.94 -13.27 1.32
N GLY A 100 -10.14 -14.04 2.01
CA GLY A 100 -9.64 -15.29 1.46
C GLY A 100 -8.37 -15.17 0.63
N ASN A 101 -7.85 -13.95 0.48
CA ASN A 101 -6.65 -13.75 -0.33
C ASN A 101 -5.40 -13.46 0.50
N ILE A 102 -5.43 -13.78 1.79
CA ILE A 102 -4.31 -13.47 2.68
C ILE A 102 -3.01 -14.19 2.26
N PRO A 103 -3.04 -15.48 1.86
CA PRO A 103 -1.79 -16.11 1.44
C PRO A 103 -1.13 -15.41 0.25
N THR A 104 -1.94 -14.94 -0.71
CA THR A 104 -1.40 -14.21 -1.86
C THR A 104 -0.86 -12.86 -1.43
N ALA A 105 -1.54 -12.20 -0.48
CA ALA A 105 -1.07 -10.92 0.04
C ALA A 105 0.28 -11.08 0.73
N VAL A 106 0.45 -12.14 1.49
CA VAL A 106 1.73 -12.42 2.14
C VAL A 106 2.83 -12.60 1.09
N ALA A 107 2.52 -13.34 0.02
CA ALA A 107 3.49 -13.53 -1.06
C ALA A 107 3.87 -12.19 -1.70
N ALA A 108 2.90 -11.27 -1.83
CA ALA A 108 3.16 -9.97 -2.42
C ALA A 108 4.05 -9.11 -1.52
N VAL A 109 3.87 -9.21 -0.21
CA VAL A 109 4.75 -8.50 0.71
C VAL A 109 6.17 -9.00 0.57
N LYS A 110 6.33 -10.31 0.43
CA LYS A 110 7.65 -10.89 0.22
C LYS A 110 8.25 -10.46 -1.12
N ALA A 111 7.40 -10.14 -2.10
CA ALA A 111 7.85 -9.69 -3.41
C ALA A 111 8.18 -8.20 -3.46
N GLY A 112 7.96 -7.48 -2.36
CA GLY A 112 8.35 -6.08 -2.29
C GLY A 112 7.30 -5.10 -1.85
N ALA A 113 6.05 -5.53 -1.65
CA ALA A 113 5.05 -4.64 -1.08
C ALA A 113 5.37 -4.41 0.39
N ILE A 114 5.07 -3.22 0.90
CA ILE A 114 5.34 -2.95 2.30
C ILE A 114 4.24 -3.46 3.22
N ASP A 115 3.02 -3.59 2.70
CA ASP A 115 1.93 -4.05 3.55
C ASP A 115 0.72 -4.41 2.70
N TYR A 116 -0.28 -4.99 3.33
CA TYR A 116 -1.57 -5.21 2.70
C TYR A 116 -2.66 -4.78 3.66
N ILE A 117 -3.81 -4.39 3.11
CA ILE A 117 -4.95 -3.94 3.89
C ILE A 117 -6.18 -4.70 3.40
N PRO A 118 -6.92 -5.35 4.30
CA PRO A 118 -8.15 -6.03 3.89
C PRO A 118 -9.22 -5.01 3.51
N LYS A 119 -9.99 -5.33 2.48
CA LYS A 119 -11.12 -4.51 2.09
C LYS A 119 -12.27 -4.75 3.06
N PRO A 120 -13.08 -3.74 3.35
CA PRO A 120 -13.00 -2.37 2.84
C PRO A 120 -11.94 -1.57 3.60
N ALA A 121 -11.18 -0.76 2.87
CA ALA A 121 -10.14 0.07 3.46
C ALA A 121 -10.48 1.52 3.21
N ASP A 122 -10.28 2.38 4.19
CA ASP A 122 -10.51 3.80 3.96
C ASP A 122 -9.19 4.49 3.66
N ALA A 123 -9.31 5.76 3.26
CA ALA A 123 -8.14 6.51 2.83
C ALA A 123 -7.14 6.73 3.95
N ASP A 124 -7.62 6.85 5.18
CA ASP A 124 -6.70 7.03 6.31
C ASP A 124 -5.85 5.78 6.54
N ASP A 125 -6.47 4.60 6.43
CA ASP A 125 -5.73 3.35 6.56
C ASP A 125 -4.66 3.24 5.47
N VAL A 126 -5.04 3.60 4.25
CA VAL A 126 -4.12 3.54 3.12
C VAL A 126 -2.97 4.51 3.32
N GLU A 127 -3.28 5.74 3.71
CA GLU A 127 -2.24 6.74 3.94
C GLU A 127 -1.27 6.28 5.01
N ASN A 128 -1.79 5.79 6.12
CA ASN A 128 -0.94 5.35 7.21
C ASN A 128 -0.01 4.22 6.78
N ALA A 129 -0.52 3.29 6.00
CA ALA A 129 0.30 2.18 5.53
C ALA A 129 1.37 2.63 4.55
N LEU A 130 1.01 3.55 3.63
CA LEU A 130 1.96 4.05 2.66
C LEU A 130 3.10 4.84 3.30
N LEU A 131 2.80 5.56 4.37
CA LEU A 131 3.76 6.45 4.99
C LEU A 131 4.44 5.87 6.23
N ALA A 132 4.13 4.63 6.57
CA ALA A 132 4.73 3.99 7.75
C ALA A 132 6.23 3.86 7.54
N SER A 133 7.00 4.13 8.59
CA SER A 133 8.43 4.00 8.48
C SER A 133 8.84 2.52 8.45
N PRO A 134 9.94 2.22 7.77
CA PRO A 134 10.43 0.83 7.75
C PRO A 134 10.68 0.27 9.14
N GLU A 135 11.08 1.11 10.08
CA GLU A 135 11.32 0.66 11.44
C GLU A 135 10.05 0.18 12.10
N THR A 136 8.96 0.89 11.87
CA THR A 136 7.67 0.47 12.40
C THR A 136 7.30 -0.90 11.87
N LYS A 137 7.58 -1.14 10.60
CA LYS A 137 7.29 -2.43 10.00
C LYS A 137 8.16 -3.53 10.56
N ALA A 138 9.40 -3.21 10.84
CA ALA A 138 10.34 -4.21 11.35
C ALA A 138 10.00 -4.65 12.77
N ASN A 139 9.26 -3.86 13.51
CA ASN A 139 8.88 -4.18 14.90
C ASN A 139 7.44 -4.60 14.94
N PRO A 140 7.20 -5.78 14.58
CA PRO A 140 5.84 -6.26 14.54
C PRO A 140 5.35 -6.59 15.89
N PRO A 141 4.90 -6.71 16.22
CA PRO A 141 4.59 -7.02 17.10
C PRO A 141 4.43 -8.17 17.67
N GLU A 142 5.04 -8.14 17.68
CA GLU A 142 5.04 -8.83 17.99
C GLU A 142 4.12 -9.21 18.20
N ASN A 143 3.88 -8.82 17.85
CA ASN A 143 3.05 -9.05 17.83
C ASN A 143 2.30 -9.42 17.62
N PRO A 144 2.20 -9.60 17.73
CA PRO A 144 1.48 -10.00 17.53
C PRO A 144 0.90 -10.47 17.17
N MET A 145 1.01 -10.51 17.22
CA MET A 145 0.57 -10.87 16.97
C MET A 145 0.27 -11.30 17.21
N SER A 146 0.41 -11.15 17.71
CA SER A 146 0.25 -11.53 18.04
C SER A 146 0.12 -11.84 18.47
N ALA A 147 0.23 -11.86 18.92
CA ALA A 147 0.17 -12.20 19.34
C ALA A 147 0.14 -12.46 19.74
N ASP A 148 0.18 -12.32 19.95
CA ASP A 148 0.19 -12.59 20.20
C ASP A 148 0.29 -12.89 20.49
N ARG A 149 0.41 -13.00 20.68
CA ARG A 149 0.68 -13.28 20.76
C ARG A 149 0.85 -13.79 21.24
N VAL A 150 0.94 -13.64 21.56
CA VAL A 150 1.22 -14.07 21.84
C VAL A 150 1.69 -14.38 22.35
N LYS A 151 1.70 -14.60 22.70
CA LYS A 151 2.11 -14.74 22.96
C LYS A 151 2.41 -15.47 23.23
N TRP A 152 2.52 -15.39 23.31
CA TRP A 152 2.89 -15.91 23.28
C TRP A 152 3.45 -16.34 23.94
N GLU A 153 3.49 -16.10 24.04
CA GLU A 153 3.98 -16.29 24.26
C GLU A 153 4.15 -16.70 24.81
N HIS A 154 4.03 -16.75 25.20
CA HIS A 154 4.14 -16.97 25.30
C HIS A 154 4.14 -17.53 25.49
N ILE A 155 4.30 -17.71 25.70
CA ILE A 155 4.24 -18.18 25.52
C ILE A 155 4.39 -18.45 25.63
#